data_815e45032af8e53944200ce195f00075
#
_entry.id   815e45032af8e53944200ce195f00075
#
_cell.length_a   1.000
_cell.length_b   1.000
_cell.length_c   1.000
_cell.angle_alpha   90.00
_cell.angle_beta   90.00
_cell.angle_gamma   90.00
#
_symmetry.space_group_name_H-M   'P 1'
#
loop_
_entity.id
_entity.type
_entity.pdbx_description
1 polymer ?
#
loop_
_entity_poly.entity_id
_entity_poly.type
_entity_poly.pdbx_seq_one_letter_code
_entity_poly.pdbx_strand_id
1 'polypeptide(L)'
;MRKRILNYVGFMIILSMVLTFVSASVIMYVKTNEWMEQDVRNEAQYVRLLLEQTTDSGWEEQAGTFTTSRITILNEDGTVQYDSEEDSATMGNHKDRPEVKQAMEEGEGETIRFSETLSKKDLLLCPEIR
;
A
#
# COMPACT_ATOMS: atom_id res chain seq x y z
N MET A 1 -34.61 -9.91 -45.23
CA MET A 1 -34.99 -9.59 -43.86
C MET A 1 -34.19 -10.39 -42.82
N ARG A 2 -34.05 -11.69 -42.99
CA ARG A 2 -33.36 -12.62 -42.05
C ARG A 2 -31.92 -12.23 -41.70
N LYS A 3 -31.10 -11.79 -42.68
CA LYS A 3 -29.70 -11.38 -42.46
C LYS A 3 -29.57 -10.11 -41.60
N ARG A 4 -30.48 -9.15 -41.72
CA ARG A 4 -30.46 -7.91 -40.93
C ARG A 4 -30.80 -8.20 -39.47
N ILE A 5 -31.77 -9.06 -39.22
CA ILE A 5 -32.13 -9.47 -37.85
C ILE A 5 -30.94 -10.18 -37.17
N LEU A 6 -30.30 -11.09 -37.90
CA LEU A 6 -29.13 -11.81 -37.37
C LEU A 6 -27.97 -10.86 -37.00
N ASN A 7 -27.71 -9.84 -37.82
CA ASN A 7 -26.67 -8.84 -37.55
C ASN A 7 -27.02 -7.99 -36.32
N TYR A 8 -28.30 -7.58 -36.13
CA TYR A 8 -28.70 -6.83 -34.93
C TYR A 8 -28.59 -7.68 -33.66
N VAL A 9 -28.99 -8.94 -33.71
CA VAL A 9 -28.86 -9.84 -32.57
C VAL A 9 -27.39 -10.07 -32.24
N GLY A 10 -26.53 -10.31 -33.24
CA GLY A 10 -25.08 -10.44 -33.05
C GLY A 10 -24.44 -9.21 -32.45
N PHE A 11 -24.81 -8.03 -32.94
CA PHE A 11 -24.35 -6.75 -32.40
C PHE A 11 -24.73 -6.56 -30.92
N MET A 12 -25.98 -6.86 -30.57
CA MET A 12 -26.49 -6.76 -29.19
C MET A 12 -25.73 -7.70 -28.23
N ILE A 13 -25.44 -8.93 -28.69
CA ILE A 13 -24.66 -9.90 -27.89
C ILE A 13 -23.25 -9.38 -27.66
N ILE A 14 -22.58 -8.90 -28.68
CA ILE A 14 -21.22 -8.36 -28.56
C ILE A 14 -21.21 -7.14 -27.64
N LEU A 15 -22.17 -6.22 -27.79
CA LEU A 15 -22.30 -5.05 -26.94
C LEU A 15 -22.50 -5.42 -25.48
N SER A 16 -23.36 -6.40 -25.20
CA SER A 16 -23.59 -6.93 -23.86
C SER A 16 -22.32 -7.54 -23.26
N MET A 17 -21.56 -8.33 -24.02
CA MET A 17 -20.28 -8.90 -23.57
C MET A 17 -19.26 -7.82 -23.23
N VAL A 18 -19.12 -6.82 -24.09
CA VAL A 18 -18.18 -5.70 -23.85
C VAL A 18 -18.58 -4.93 -22.59
N LEU A 19 -19.86 -4.63 -22.42
CA LEU A 19 -20.35 -3.90 -21.24
C LEU A 19 -20.11 -4.69 -19.94
N THR A 20 -20.36 -5.99 -19.96
CA THR A 20 -20.10 -6.87 -18.81
C THR A 20 -18.63 -6.95 -18.50
N PHE A 21 -17.77 -7.07 -19.49
CA PHE A 21 -16.33 -7.12 -19.31
C PHE A 21 -15.78 -5.81 -18.72
N VAL A 22 -16.21 -4.68 -19.24
CA VAL A 22 -15.80 -3.35 -18.73
C VAL A 22 -16.24 -3.17 -17.28
N SER A 23 -17.51 -3.48 -16.96
CA SER A 23 -17.99 -3.35 -15.58
C SER A 23 -17.26 -4.27 -14.60
N ALA A 24 -16.99 -5.52 -15.00
CA ALA A 24 -16.21 -6.45 -14.19
C ALA A 24 -14.78 -5.95 -13.96
N SER A 25 -14.13 -5.41 -15.00
CA SER A 25 -12.78 -4.86 -14.91
C SER A 25 -12.71 -3.66 -13.96
N VAL A 26 -13.69 -2.76 -14.01
CA VAL A 26 -13.77 -1.60 -13.11
C VAL A 26 -13.96 -2.05 -11.66
N ILE A 27 -14.88 -2.97 -11.40
CA ILE A 27 -15.12 -3.50 -10.06
C ILE A 27 -13.87 -4.19 -9.52
N MET A 28 -13.20 -5.00 -10.33
CA MET A 28 -11.97 -5.68 -9.96
C MET A 28 -10.86 -4.68 -9.59
N TYR A 29 -10.68 -3.64 -10.42
CA TYR A 29 -9.67 -2.60 -10.18
C TYR A 29 -9.91 -1.87 -8.85
N VAL A 30 -11.14 -1.44 -8.59
CA VAL A 30 -11.49 -0.75 -7.33
C VAL A 30 -11.26 -1.66 -6.12
N LYS A 31 -11.72 -2.91 -6.20
CA LYS A 31 -11.57 -3.88 -5.12
C LYS A 31 -10.12 -4.23 -4.83
N THR A 32 -9.30 -4.41 -5.87
CA THR A 32 -7.87 -4.71 -5.68
C THR A 32 -7.15 -3.56 -4.97
N ASN A 33 -7.48 -2.31 -5.30
CA ASN A 33 -6.90 -1.15 -4.63
C ASN A 33 -7.27 -1.09 -3.13
N GLU A 34 -8.54 -1.31 -2.78
CA GLU A 34 -9.00 -1.34 -1.38
C GLU A 34 -8.31 -2.45 -0.58
N TRP A 35 -8.13 -3.63 -1.17
CA TRP A 35 -7.47 -4.76 -0.50
C TRP A 35 -5.99 -4.51 -0.26
N MET A 36 -5.28 -3.95 -1.24
CA MET A 36 -3.87 -3.60 -1.08
C MET A 36 -3.66 -2.58 0.04
N GLU A 37 -4.53 -1.59 0.17
CA GLU A 37 -4.46 -0.62 1.26
C GLU A 37 -4.68 -1.26 2.63
N GLN A 38 -5.69 -2.13 2.75
CA GLN A 38 -5.97 -2.85 3.99
C GLN A 38 -4.82 -3.80 4.37
N ASP A 39 -4.21 -4.44 3.40
CA ASP A 39 -3.11 -5.38 3.62
C ASP A 39 -1.89 -4.65 4.19
N VAL A 40 -1.48 -3.55 3.58
CA VAL A 40 -0.38 -2.71 4.09
C VAL A 40 -0.69 -2.16 5.49
N ARG A 41 -1.94 -1.75 5.74
CA ARG A 41 -2.37 -1.27 7.06
C ARG A 41 -2.30 -2.38 8.13
N ASN A 42 -2.70 -3.59 7.79
CA ASN A 42 -2.60 -4.74 8.69
C ASN A 42 -1.13 -5.12 8.97
N GLU A 43 -0.27 -5.12 7.94
CA GLU A 43 1.17 -5.35 8.11
C GLU A 43 1.79 -4.31 9.04
N ALA A 44 1.49 -3.03 8.86
CA ALA A 44 2.01 -1.95 9.70
C ALA A 44 1.52 -2.05 11.15
N GLN A 45 0.26 -2.42 11.40
CA GLN A 45 -0.26 -2.67 12.75
C GLN A 45 0.43 -3.88 13.40
N TYR A 46 0.72 -4.92 12.63
CA TYR A 46 1.43 -6.09 13.13
C TYR A 46 2.86 -5.74 13.57
N VAL A 47 3.60 -4.99 12.75
CA VAL A 47 4.95 -4.50 13.09
C VAL A 47 4.92 -3.64 14.35
N ARG A 48 3.92 -2.75 14.48
CA ARG A 48 3.72 -1.96 15.69
C ARG A 48 3.56 -2.84 16.93
N LEU A 49 2.71 -3.85 16.88
CA LEU A 49 2.51 -4.78 18.00
C LEU A 49 3.78 -5.55 18.36
N LEU A 50 4.58 -5.94 17.36
CA LEU A 50 5.88 -6.57 17.60
C LEU A 50 6.82 -5.63 18.34
N LEU A 51 6.91 -4.37 17.93
CA LEU A 51 7.74 -3.35 18.60
C LEU A 51 7.31 -3.10 20.04
N GLU A 52 6.00 -3.09 20.33
CA GLU A 52 5.47 -2.90 21.68
C GLU A 52 5.73 -4.11 22.60
N GLN A 53 5.77 -5.32 22.06
CA GLN A 53 5.93 -6.57 22.84
C GLN A 53 7.37 -7.02 23.01
N THR A 54 8.24 -6.63 22.09
CA THR A 54 9.63 -7.12 22.06
C THR A 54 10.57 -6.03 22.55
N THR A 55 11.02 -6.17 23.77
CA THR A 55 12.05 -5.29 24.38
C THR A 55 13.47 -5.66 23.91
N ASP A 56 13.62 -6.70 23.11
CA ASP A 56 14.91 -7.28 22.70
C ASP A 56 15.06 -7.28 21.17
N SER A 57 16.30 -7.27 20.69
CA SER A 57 16.74 -7.12 19.28
C SER A 57 16.42 -8.34 18.37
N GLY A 58 15.19 -8.79 18.31
CA GLY A 58 14.77 -9.93 17.48
C GLY A 58 13.53 -9.65 16.62
N TRP A 59 12.95 -8.47 16.73
CA TRP A 59 11.74 -8.11 15.99
C TRP A 59 12.02 -7.89 14.48
N GLU A 60 13.23 -7.48 14.11
CA GLU A 60 13.62 -7.22 12.72
C GLU A 60 13.54 -8.49 11.87
N GLU A 61 14.07 -9.60 12.37
CA GLU A 61 14.02 -10.90 11.69
C GLU A 61 12.57 -11.41 11.59
N GLN A 62 11.78 -11.20 12.63
CA GLN A 62 10.36 -11.59 12.63
C GLN A 62 9.56 -10.72 11.66
N ALA A 63 9.72 -9.41 11.67
CA ALA A 63 9.04 -8.51 10.77
C ALA A 63 9.35 -8.86 9.30
N GLY A 64 10.60 -9.08 8.95
CA GLY A 64 11.01 -9.48 7.59
C GLY A 64 10.46 -10.83 7.12
N THR A 65 10.04 -11.71 8.05
CA THR A 65 9.43 -13.00 7.70
C THR A 65 7.93 -12.89 7.39
N PHE A 66 7.24 -11.95 8.01
CA PHE A 66 5.77 -11.83 7.91
C PHE A 66 5.29 -10.72 7.00
N THR A 67 6.16 -9.82 6.55
CA THR A 67 5.80 -8.72 5.67
C THR A 67 6.42 -8.89 4.29
N THR A 68 5.66 -8.55 3.27
CA THR A 68 6.14 -8.50 1.87
C THR A 68 6.47 -7.07 1.45
N SER A 69 6.14 -6.11 2.29
CA SER A 69 6.34 -4.69 2.07
C SER A 69 7.67 -4.22 2.67
N ARG A 70 8.29 -3.21 2.08
CA ARG A 70 9.45 -2.53 2.68
C ARG A 70 9.02 -1.83 3.96
N ILE A 71 9.74 -2.08 5.04
CA ILE A 71 9.52 -1.46 6.34
C ILE A 71 10.64 -0.46 6.62
N THR A 72 10.26 0.77 6.94
CA THR A 72 11.19 1.80 7.41
C THR A 72 10.70 2.33 8.75
N ILE A 73 11.54 2.29 9.77
CA ILE A 73 11.23 2.82 11.11
C ILE A 73 11.97 4.12 11.30
N LEU A 74 11.25 5.15 11.72
CA LEU A 74 11.76 6.49 11.96
C LEU A 74 11.69 6.82 13.44
N ASN A 75 12.71 7.53 13.92
CA ASN A 75 12.66 8.23 15.21
C ASN A 75 11.76 9.49 15.09
N GLU A 76 11.36 10.07 16.22
CA GLU A 76 10.57 11.32 16.29
C GLU A 76 11.23 12.51 15.59
N ASP A 77 12.57 12.52 15.49
CA ASP A 77 13.32 13.55 14.80
C ASP A 77 13.38 13.36 13.27
N GLY A 78 12.79 12.27 12.76
CA GLY A 78 12.76 11.88 11.34
C GLY A 78 14.00 11.14 10.86
N THR A 79 14.94 10.78 11.75
CA THR A 79 16.07 9.92 11.40
C THR A 79 15.62 8.48 11.21
N VAL A 80 16.21 7.76 10.25
CA VAL A 80 15.89 6.36 10.00
C VAL A 80 16.58 5.49 11.06
N GLN A 81 15.78 4.78 11.85
CA GLN A 81 16.28 3.81 12.82
C GLN A 81 16.56 2.46 12.16
N TYR A 82 15.65 2.01 11.31
CA TYR A 82 15.72 0.73 10.61
C TYR A 82 15.07 0.82 9.23
N ASP A 83 15.60 0.08 8.27
CA ASP A 83 15.01 -0.13 6.97
C ASP A 83 15.27 -1.57 6.50
N SER A 84 14.25 -2.24 5.93
CA SER A 84 14.34 -3.65 5.54
C SER A 84 15.12 -3.90 4.25
N GLU A 85 15.34 -2.87 3.42
CA GLU A 85 15.99 -2.99 2.11
C GLU A 85 17.32 -2.24 2.04
N GLU A 86 17.51 -1.17 2.83
CA GLU A 86 18.63 -0.25 2.74
C GLU A 86 19.32 -0.10 4.11
N ASP A 87 20.60 0.23 4.10
CA ASP A 87 21.34 0.55 5.33
C ASP A 87 20.87 1.92 5.88
N SER A 88 20.25 1.90 7.06
CA SER A 88 19.74 3.10 7.73
C SER A 88 20.80 4.17 7.95
N ALA A 89 22.08 3.77 8.11
CA ALA A 89 23.20 4.70 8.30
C ALA A 89 23.49 5.55 7.05
N THR A 90 23.10 5.09 5.87
CA THR A 90 23.27 5.80 4.59
C THR A 90 22.10 6.69 4.23
N MET A 91 20.98 6.56 4.95
CA MET A 91 19.73 7.27 4.66
C MET A 91 19.72 8.66 5.28
N GLY A 92 19.21 9.63 4.52
CA GLY A 92 18.99 10.99 5.02
C GLY A 92 17.80 11.09 5.97
N ASN A 93 17.68 12.23 6.65
CA ASN A 93 16.53 12.50 7.50
C ASN A 93 15.24 12.65 6.66
N HIS A 94 14.17 12.01 7.10
CA HIS A 94 12.88 11.95 6.39
C HIS A 94 11.81 12.88 6.98
N LYS A 95 12.13 13.72 7.97
CA LYS A 95 11.19 14.60 8.66
C LYS A 95 10.40 15.53 7.74
N ASP A 96 11.03 15.97 6.65
CA ASP A 96 10.39 16.91 5.71
C ASP A 96 9.44 16.26 4.71
N ARG A 97 9.35 14.94 4.70
CA ARG A 97 8.44 14.21 3.82
C ARG A 97 6.99 14.48 4.21
N PRO A 98 6.07 14.72 3.25
CA PRO A 98 4.68 15.06 3.53
C PRO A 98 3.95 13.99 4.34
N GLU A 99 4.19 12.71 4.04
CA GLU A 99 3.61 11.59 4.78
C GLU A 99 4.09 11.52 6.24
N VAL A 100 5.35 11.89 6.50
CA VAL A 100 5.91 11.92 7.86
C VAL A 100 5.31 13.08 8.65
N LYS A 101 5.17 14.26 8.06
CA LYS A 101 4.50 15.41 8.69
C LYS A 101 3.05 15.10 9.01
N GLN A 102 2.32 14.50 8.06
CA GLN A 102 0.95 14.10 8.28
C GLN A 102 0.85 13.06 9.42
N ALA A 103 1.72 12.05 9.43
CA ALA A 103 1.72 11.05 10.49
C ALA A 103 2.03 11.64 11.87
N MET A 104 2.91 12.64 11.97
CA MET A 104 3.20 13.34 13.23
C MET A 104 2.03 14.19 13.74
N GLU A 105 1.19 14.72 12.84
CA GLU A 105 0.04 15.58 13.21
C GLU A 105 -1.24 14.78 13.47
N GLU A 106 -1.49 13.74 12.66
CA GLU A 106 -2.75 12.99 12.63
C GLU A 106 -2.64 11.56 13.18
N GLY A 107 -1.42 11.10 13.51
CA GLY A 107 -1.14 9.74 13.96
C GLY A 107 -0.95 8.73 12.82
N GLU A 108 -1.37 9.06 11.61
CA GLU A 108 -1.13 8.29 10.39
C GLU A 108 -0.93 9.21 9.19
N GLY A 109 -0.09 8.81 8.25
CA GLY A 109 0.16 9.55 7.02
C GLY A 109 0.23 8.61 5.82
N GLU A 110 -0.34 9.04 4.71
CA GLU A 110 -0.36 8.27 3.47
C GLU A 110 0.15 9.11 2.30
N THR A 111 0.99 8.51 1.47
CA THR A 111 1.40 9.13 0.21
C THR A 111 1.48 8.11 -0.91
N ILE A 112 1.17 8.55 -2.11
CA ILE A 112 1.34 7.75 -3.33
C ILE A 112 2.54 8.33 -4.08
N ARG A 113 3.61 7.55 -4.18
CA ARG A 113 4.79 7.91 -4.98
C ARG A 113 4.79 7.13 -6.27
N PHE A 114 4.91 7.84 -7.36
CA PHE A 114 5.22 7.22 -8.65
C PHE A 114 6.73 7.13 -8.78
N SER A 115 7.29 5.94 -8.57
CA SER A 115 8.62 5.66 -9.11
C SER A 115 8.47 5.38 -10.61
N GLU A 116 9.45 5.77 -11.43
CA GLU A 116 9.41 5.58 -12.89
C GLU A 116 9.23 4.10 -13.32
N THR A 117 9.40 3.16 -12.39
CA THR A 117 9.35 1.72 -12.67
C THR A 117 8.18 1.00 -12.00
N LEU A 118 7.64 1.49 -10.87
CA LEU A 118 6.57 0.84 -10.11
C LEU A 118 5.81 1.90 -9.30
N SER A 119 4.48 1.95 -9.46
CA SER A 119 3.62 2.70 -8.56
C SER A 119 3.66 2.04 -7.18
N LYS A 120 4.45 2.58 -6.26
CA LYS A 120 4.44 2.15 -4.86
C LYS A 120 3.56 3.10 -4.06
N LYS A 121 2.71 2.54 -3.22
CA LYS A 121 1.90 3.26 -2.25
C LYS A 121 2.60 3.13 -0.91
N ASP A 122 3.04 4.26 -0.34
CA ASP A 122 3.68 4.30 0.96
C ASP A 122 2.62 4.67 2.01
N LEU A 123 2.43 3.83 3.01
CA LEU A 123 1.59 4.09 4.17
C LEU A 123 2.49 4.22 5.40
N LEU A 124 2.42 5.35 6.09
CA LEU A 124 3.09 5.55 7.36
C LEU A 124 2.07 5.50 8.49
N LEU A 125 2.35 4.68 9.49
CA LEU A 125 1.64 4.71 10.76
C LEU A 125 2.60 5.28 11.81
N CYS A 126 2.21 6.37 12.45
CA CYS A 126 2.91 6.89 13.62
C CYS A 126 2.26 6.26 14.86
N PRO A 127 2.93 5.35 15.59
CA PRO A 127 2.41 4.91 16.86
C PRO A 127 2.49 6.10 17.83
N GLU A 128 1.37 6.46 18.44
CA GLU A 128 1.37 7.31 19.60
C GLU A 128 2.05 6.51 20.73
N ILE A 129 3.35 6.77 20.95
CA ILE A 129 4.09 6.21 22.09
C ILE A 129 3.62 6.98 23.31
N ARG A 130 2.79 6.33 24.13
CA ARG A 130 2.48 6.78 25.49
C ARG A 130 3.55 6.27 26.45
#